data_4ceda46748c5b17600766e1c34cfde64
#
_entry.id   4ceda46748c5b17600766e1c34cfde64
#
_cell.length_a   1.000
_cell.length_b   1.000
_cell.length_c   1.000
_cell.angle_alpha   90.00
_cell.angle_beta   90.00
_cell.angle_gamma   90.00
#
_symmetry.space_group_name_H-M   'P 1'
#
loop_
_entity.id
_entity.type
_entity.pdbx_description
1 polymer ?
#
loop_
_entity_poly.entity_id
_entity_poly.type
_entity_poly.pdbx_seq_one_letter_code
_entity_poly.pdbx_strand_id
1 'polypeptide(L)'
;MSSLFQSRSKTLLLGALLSTIATVASAESVPTEVPSGTKLVVTDDANRFETLFKLSGEIDKLAADVTFVNFSSGPIGLEAIRAGEVHVGEVGDVPPILAQYSDAGVLTVAAIRRDGPGLSIGTAPGAGIETLADLKGKKVAFGEATAAQATVIRSLQSVGLTLADIEPIIMAPSYYVDALRSGEVDAAPLKQPAGARYLSQAAADGAKSIPNAPGAYTGLTFLYASKSALADPALAAAIRDYVIHWYRAEQWRNDNQEVWISEYLVKGQNLSEADAKSVVEGDGQASVPGFTKELIETQQATIDLLQNAGYFKDKELKAEDQFDFRFAELKAADPVQKDQGQ
;
A
#
# COMPACT_ATOMS: atom_id res chain seq x y z
N MET A 1 81.38 -48.13 28.28
CA MET A 1 81.41 -48.30 26.92
C MET A 1 80.08 -47.77 26.42
N SER A 2 80.16 -46.72 25.71
CA SER A 2 79.13 -46.05 24.91
C SER A 2 77.78 -45.79 25.54
N SER A 3 77.61 -44.59 26.06
CA SER A 3 76.37 -43.97 26.47
C SER A 3 75.75 -43.24 25.27
N LEU A 4 74.50 -43.53 24.94
CA LEU A 4 73.69 -42.81 23.91
C LEU A 4 72.88 -41.72 24.60
N PHE A 5 73.20 -40.48 24.24
CA PHE A 5 72.40 -39.29 24.59
C PHE A 5 71.20 -39.21 23.67
N GLN A 6 70.00 -39.23 24.24
CA GLN A 6 68.77 -38.93 23.54
C GLN A 6 68.37 -37.45 23.78
N SER A 7 68.49 -36.65 22.72
CA SER A 7 67.99 -35.28 22.64
C SER A 7 66.49 -35.29 22.39
N ARG A 8 65.68 -34.73 23.32
CA ARG A 8 64.25 -34.49 23.14
C ARG A 8 64.06 -33.08 22.58
N SER A 9 63.71 -32.99 21.29
CA SER A 9 63.23 -31.78 20.65
C SER A 9 61.79 -31.48 21.08
N LYS A 10 61.59 -30.33 21.75
CA LYS A 10 60.27 -29.78 22.06
C LYS A 10 59.81 -29.00 20.86
N THR A 11 58.82 -29.54 20.13
CA THR A 11 58.10 -28.81 19.08
C THR A 11 57.05 -27.93 19.73
N LEU A 12 57.21 -26.61 19.65
CA LEU A 12 56.18 -25.62 19.99
C LEU A 12 55.19 -25.54 18.83
N LEU A 13 53.97 -26.00 19.05
CA LEU A 13 52.82 -25.71 18.16
C LEU A 13 52.32 -24.30 18.49
N LEU A 14 52.58 -23.38 17.59
CA LEU A 14 52.01 -22.05 17.61
C LEU A 14 50.60 -22.16 16.98
N GLY A 15 49.56 -22.22 17.81
CA GLY A 15 48.17 -22.18 17.36
C GLY A 15 47.80 -20.76 16.91
N ALA A 16 47.67 -20.54 15.60
CA ALA A 16 47.11 -19.31 15.05
C ALA A 16 45.58 -19.36 15.25
N LEU A 17 45.06 -18.59 16.22
CA LEU A 17 43.61 -18.27 16.26
C LEU A 17 43.29 -17.35 15.10
N LEU A 18 42.67 -17.88 14.04
CA LEU A 18 41.96 -17.07 13.05
C LEU A 18 40.66 -16.58 13.71
N SER A 19 40.68 -15.34 14.20
CA SER A 19 39.43 -14.62 14.53
C SER A 19 38.71 -14.27 13.22
N THR A 20 37.72 -15.04 12.87
CA THR A 20 36.74 -14.64 11.85
C THR A 20 35.92 -13.46 12.38
N ILE A 21 36.33 -12.25 12.01
CA ILE A 21 35.49 -11.07 12.17
C ILE A 21 34.32 -11.28 11.21
N ALA A 22 33.14 -11.69 11.72
CA ALA A 22 31.93 -11.62 11.02
C ALA A 22 31.65 -10.13 10.78
N THR A 23 31.90 -9.63 9.57
CA THR A 23 31.41 -8.35 9.08
C THR A 23 29.90 -8.46 9.10
N VAL A 24 29.27 -7.90 10.11
CA VAL A 24 27.84 -7.58 10.05
C VAL A 24 27.76 -6.57 8.91
N ALA A 25 27.21 -7.00 7.77
CA ALA A 25 26.86 -6.09 6.70
C ALA A 25 25.84 -5.11 7.29
N SER A 26 26.31 -3.92 7.64
CA SER A 26 25.41 -2.80 7.96
C SER A 26 24.56 -2.61 6.71
N ALA A 27 23.25 -2.70 6.82
CA ALA A 27 22.37 -2.35 5.73
C ALA A 27 22.77 -0.93 5.28
N GLU A 28 23.17 -0.81 4.02
CA GLU A 28 23.65 0.46 3.47
C GLU A 28 22.50 1.46 3.57
N SER A 29 22.73 2.57 4.27
CA SER A 29 21.69 3.59 4.50
C SER A 29 21.34 4.25 3.17
N VAL A 30 20.05 4.63 2.99
CA VAL A 30 19.63 5.40 1.82
C VAL A 30 20.37 6.73 1.79
N PRO A 31 20.95 7.15 0.63
CA PRO A 31 21.58 8.46 0.51
C PRO A 31 20.61 9.60 0.91
N THR A 32 21.13 10.68 1.47
CA THR A 32 20.35 11.80 1.98
C THR A 32 20.49 13.05 1.11
N GLU A 33 21.52 13.13 0.26
CA GLU A 33 21.77 14.26 -0.61
C GLU A 33 21.16 14.01 -1.98
N VAL A 34 20.22 14.88 -2.38
CA VAL A 34 19.59 14.85 -3.69
C VAL A 34 20.36 15.80 -4.62
N PRO A 35 21.04 15.30 -5.66
CA PRO A 35 21.73 16.17 -6.61
C PRO A 35 20.78 17.11 -7.31
N SER A 36 21.20 18.37 -7.53
CA SER A 36 20.40 19.37 -8.24
C SER A 36 19.98 18.87 -9.64
N GLY A 37 18.72 19.10 -10.00
CA GLY A 37 18.16 18.67 -11.28
C GLY A 37 17.76 17.18 -11.33
N THR A 38 17.80 16.46 -10.20
CA THR A 38 17.25 15.11 -10.10
C THR A 38 15.75 15.14 -10.37
N LYS A 39 15.28 14.32 -11.32
CA LYS A 39 13.86 14.23 -11.69
C LYS A 39 13.25 12.98 -11.08
N LEU A 40 12.14 13.15 -10.36
CA LEU A 40 11.37 12.05 -9.79
C LEU A 40 9.96 12.06 -10.40
N VAL A 41 9.56 10.95 -11.00
CA VAL A 41 8.21 10.78 -11.55
C VAL A 41 7.43 9.86 -10.63
N VAL A 42 6.26 10.30 -10.18
CA VAL A 42 5.41 9.58 -9.24
C VAL A 42 4.00 9.39 -9.81
N THR A 43 3.34 8.29 -9.46
CA THR A 43 1.93 8.10 -9.83
C THR A 43 1.05 9.05 -9.04
N ASP A 44 -0.06 9.46 -9.66
CA ASP A 44 -1.16 10.14 -8.99
C ASP A 44 -2.50 9.51 -9.41
N ASP A 45 -3.54 9.84 -8.67
CA ASP A 45 -4.93 9.49 -8.98
C ASP A 45 -5.81 10.72 -8.73
N ALA A 46 -6.43 11.20 -9.79
CA ALA A 46 -7.29 12.39 -9.76
C ALA A 46 -6.60 13.62 -9.11
N ASN A 47 -5.31 13.82 -9.35
CA ASN A 47 -4.45 14.88 -8.81
C ASN A 47 -4.44 14.92 -7.26
N ARG A 48 -4.65 13.79 -6.61
CA ARG A 48 -4.77 13.71 -5.15
C ARG A 48 -3.46 14.06 -4.44
N PHE A 49 -2.36 13.48 -4.89
CA PHE A 49 -1.05 13.72 -4.29
C PHE A 49 -0.52 15.11 -4.60
N GLU A 50 -0.59 15.53 -5.86
CA GLU A 50 -0.17 16.86 -6.24
C GLU A 50 -0.92 17.92 -5.42
N THR A 51 -2.24 17.76 -5.25
CA THR A 51 -3.06 18.67 -4.44
C THR A 51 -2.69 18.60 -2.96
N LEU A 52 -2.48 17.37 -2.42
CA LEU A 52 -2.07 17.18 -1.04
C LEU A 52 -0.74 17.89 -0.74
N PHE A 53 0.27 17.70 -1.60
CA PHE A 53 1.57 18.34 -1.46
C PHE A 53 1.48 19.88 -1.59
N LYS A 54 0.63 20.38 -2.48
CA LYS A 54 0.39 21.85 -2.62
C LYS A 54 -0.29 22.42 -1.38
N LEU A 55 -1.37 21.82 -0.91
CA LEU A 55 -2.14 22.33 0.23
C LEU A 55 -1.35 22.26 1.54
N SER A 56 -0.53 21.23 1.73
CA SER A 56 0.35 21.10 2.89
C SER A 56 1.60 22.00 2.83
N GLY A 57 1.89 22.59 1.66
CA GLY A 57 3.12 23.34 1.43
C GLY A 57 4.38 22.47 1.39
N GLU A 58 4.23 21.15 1.23
CA GLU A 58 5.38 20.26 1.10
C GLU A 58 5.95 20.20 -0.33
N ILE A 59 5.18 20.64 -1.34
CA ILE A 59 5.62 20.62 -2.74
C ILE A 59 6.85 21.51 -2.97
N ASP A 60 6.89 22.69 -2.36
CA ASP A 60 7.98 23.67 -2.50
C ASP A 60 9.22 23.29 -1.70
N LYS A 61 9.16 22.24 -0.89
CA LYS A 61 10.25 21.75 -0.05
C LYS A 61 10.93 20.51 -0.61
N LEU A 62 10.39 19.91 -1.67
CA LEU A 62 10.98 18.76 -2.33
C LEU A 62 12.33 19.10 -2.94
N ALA A 63 13.34 18.29 -2.67
CA ALA A 63 14.69 18.50 -3.17
C ALA A 63 14.85 18.07 -4.65
N ALA A 64 13.96 17.23 -5.17
CA ALA A 64 13.92 16.80 -6.57
C ALA A 64 12.83 17.54 -7.36
N ASP A 65 13.00 17.61 -8.69
CA ASP A 65 11.94 18.03 -9.62
C ASP A 65 10.90 16.89 -9.73
N VAL A 66 9.82 16.97 -8.95
CA VAL A 66 8.79 15.93 -8.91
C VAL A 66 7.69 16.18 -9.94
N THR A 67 7.41 15.17 -10.75
CA THR A 67 6.30 15.17 -11.70
C THR A 67 5.25 14.14 -11.26
N PHE A 68 4.00 14.60 -11.09
CA PHE A 68 2.86 13.76 -10.76
C PHE A 68 2.14 13.34 -12.04
N VAL A 69 1.94 12.01 -12.25
CA VAL A 69 1.31 11.46 -13.45
C VAL A 69 0.08 10.64 -13.07
N ASN A 70 -1.08 11.08 -13.55
CA ASN A 70 -2.34 10.40 -13.26
C ASN A 70 -2.49 9.09 -14.06
N PHE A 71 -2.86 8.02 -13.35
CA PHE A 71 -3.19 6.73 -13.93
C PHE A 71 -4.62 6.32 -13.56
N SER A 72 -5.33 5.74 -14.51
CA SER A 72 -6.71 5.28 -14.31
C SER A 72 -6.83 3.98 -13.48
N SER A 73 -5.72 3.27 -13.26
CA SER A 73 -5.68 2.05 -12.45
C SER A 73 -4.27 1.71 -12.01
N GLY A 74 -4.14 1.00 -10.89
CA GLY A 74 -2.87 0.52 -10.35
C GLY A 74 -2.06 -0.36 -11.31
N PRO A 75 -2.65 -1.34 -12.04
CA PRO A 75 -1.94 -2.13 -13.03
C PRO A 75 -1.29 -1.31 -14.14
N ILE A 76 -1.94 -0.25 -14.63
CA ILE A 76 -1.33 0.63 -15.65
C ILE A 76 -0.14 1.39 -15.06
N GLY A 77 -0.27 1.91 -13.84
CA GLY A 77 0.83 2.55 -13.13
C GLY A 77 2.01 1.60 -12.89
N LEU A 78 1.76 0.32 -12.57
CA LEU A 78 2.81 -0.68 -12.40
C LEU A 78 3.56 -0.95 -13.71
N GLU A 79 2.86 -1.02 -14.85
CA GLU A 79 3.52 -1.18 -16.15
C GLU A 79 4.41 0.03 -16.52
N ALA A 80 3.96 1.26 -16.20
CA ALA A 80 4.79 2.46 -16.37
C ALA A 80 6.05 2.42 -15.48
N ILE A 81 5.94 1.90 -14.25
CA ILE A 81 7.10 1.68 -13.37
C ILE A 81 8.04 0.62 -13.94
N ARG A 82 7.52 -0.48 -14.48
CA ARG A 82 8.32 -1.51 -15.14
C ARG A 82 9.04 -1.00 -16.39
N ALA A 83 8.39 -0.09 -17.12
CA ALA A 83 8.99 0.58 -18.28
C ALA A 83 10.08 1.61 -17.90
N GLY A 84 10.20 1.96 -16.61
CA GLY A 84 11.12 2.99 -16.12
C GLY A 84 10.64 4.43 -16.37
N GLU A 85 9.38 4.60 -16.77
CA GLU A 85 8.76 5.91 -16.99
C GLU A 85 8.31 6.58 -15.69
N VAL A 86 8.02 5.76 -14.68
CA VAL A 86 7.62 6.18 -13.32
C VAL A 86 8.54 5.50 -12.30
N HIS A 87 8.90 6.23 -11.24
CA HIS A 87 9.81 5.75 -10.22
C HIS A 87 9.09 5.23 -8.97
N VAL A 88 7.99 5.90 -8.56
CA VAL A 88 7.24 5.61 -7.33
C VAL A 88 5.75 5.56 -7.62
N GLY A 89 5.06 4.58 -7.02
CA GLY A 89 3.60 4.49 -7.09
C GLY A 89 2.97 4.26 -5.71
N GLU A 90 1.75 4.79 -5.51
CA GLU A 90 0.93 4.47 -4.33
C GLU A 90 -0.05 3.34 -4.65
N VAL A 91 -0.19 2.42 -3.71
CA VAL A 91 -1.06 1.25 -3.83
C VAL A 91 -1.59 0.79 -2.47
N GLY A 92 -2.64 -0.05 -2.48
CA GLY A 92 -3.08 -0.79 -1.29
C GLY A 92 -2.18 -1.99 -0.98
N ASP A 93 -2.63 -2.84 -0.06
CA ASP A 93 -1.87 -4.00 0.47
C ASP A 93 -1.73 -5.17 -0.54
N VAL A 94 -2.61 -5.32 -1.51
CA VAL A 94 -2.59 -6.44 -2.46
C VAL A 94 -1.66 -6.23 -3.67
N PRO A 95 -1.59 -5.06 -4.32
CA PRO A 95 -0.72 -4.86 -5.49
C PRO A 95 0.76 -5.20 -5.28
N PRO A 96 1.41 -4.99 -4.11
CA PRO A 96 2.77 -5.45 -3.88
C PRO A 96 2.91 -6.98 -3.94
N ILE A 97 1.86 -7.73 -3.57
CA ILE A 97 1.82 -9.19 -3.67
C ILE A 97 1.82 -9.61 -5.14
N LEU A 98 0.97 -8.98 -5.96
CA LEU A 98 0.94 -9.20 -7.41
C LEU A 98 2.29 -8.85 -8.05
N ALA A 99 2.89 -7.72 -7.64
CA ALA A 99 4.19 -7.29 -8.14
C ALA A 99 5.31 -8.29 -7.79
N GLN A 100 5.32 -8.84 -6.59
CA GLN A 100 6.26 -9.90 -6.18
C GLN A 100 6.00 -11.19 -6.98
N TYR A 101 4.73 -11.59 -7.12
CA TYR A 101 4.36 -12.79 -7.89
C TYR A 101 4.78 -12.70 -9.35
N SER A 102 4.61 -11.54 -9.98
CA SER A 102 4.96 -11.29 -11.39
C SER A 102 6.42 -10.85 -11.62
N ASP A 103 7.25 -10.81 -10.57
CA ASP A 103 8.63 -10.29 -10.62
C ASP A 103 8.72 -8.88 -11.23
N ALA A 104 7.80 -8.00 -10.85
CA ALA A 104 7.69 -6.65 -11.42
C ALA A 104 8.85 -5.70 -11.06
N GLY A 105 9.79 -6.14 -10.22
CA GLY A 105 10.99 -5.38 -9.91
C GLY A 105 10.74 -4.12 -9.08
N VAL A 106 9.78 -4.16 -8.15
CA VAL A 106 9.49 -3.07 -7.21
C VAL A 106 9.70 -3.50 -5.76
N LEU A 107 9.93 -2.53 -4.86
CA LEU A 107 9.97 -2.72 -3.41
C LEU A 107 9.17 -1.61 -2.73
N THR A 108 8.50 -1.95 -1.64
CA THR A 108 7.80 -1.00 -0.76
C THR A 108 8.81 -0.15 0.00
N VAL A 109 8.65 1.17 -0.09
CA VAL A 109 9.54 2.16 0.54
C VAL A 109 8.85 2.99 1.62
N ALA A 110 7.52 2.94 1.69
CA ALA A 110 6.74 3.64 2.71
C ALA A 110 5.41 2.95 2.97
N ALA A 111 4.86 3.16 4.17
CA ALA A 111 3.56 2.67 4.56
C ALA A 111 2.83 3.71 5.41
N ILE A 112 1.53 3.87 5.18
CA ILE A 112 0.59 4.46 6.12
C ILE A 112 -0.54 3.47 6.42
N ARG A 113 -1.17 3.63 7.58
CA ARG A 113 -2.39 2.92 7.93
C ARG A 113 -3.48 3.93 8.25
N ARG A 114 -4.63 3.78 7.61
CA ARG A 114 -5.83 4.56 7.89
C ARG A 114 -6.75 3.76 8.80
N ASP A 115 -7.36 4.44 9.78
CA ASP A 115 -8.20 3.79 10.79
C ASP A 115 -9.69 3.81 10.45
N GLY A 116 -10.07 4.40 9.32
CA GLY A 116 -11.45 4.40 8.86
C GLY A 116 -11.93 3.04 8.35
N PRO A 117 -13.24 2.85 8.19
CA PRO A 117 -13.83 1.60 7.69
C PRO A 117 -13.45 1.25 6.25
N GLY A 118 -12.97 2.21 5.46
CA GLY A 118 -12.48 2.07 4.10
C GLY A 118 -13.56 1.71 3.08
N LEU A 119 -14.08 0.50 3.17
CA LEU A 119 -15.08 -0.07 2.28
C LEU A 119 -16.34 -0.48 3.06
N SER A 120 -17.46 -0.60 2.36
CA SER A 120 -18.63 -1.34 2.85
C SER A 120 -19.18 -2.22 1.71
N ILE A 121 -19.98 -3.22 2.04
CA ILE A 121 -20.63 -4.05 1.04
C ILE A 121 -21.98 -3.42 0.68
N GLY A 122 -22.05 -2.78 -0.50
CA GLY A 122 -23.32 -2.32 -1.07
C GLY A 122 -24.11 -3.49 -1.63
N THR A 123 -25.44 -3.48 -1.45
CA THR A 123 -26.33 -4.52 -1.95
C THR A 123 -27.26 -4.00 -3.04
N ALA A 124 -27.64 -4.84 -3.99
CA ALA A 124 -28.66 -4.50 -4.98
C ALA A 124 -30.03 -4.35 -4.30
N PRO A 125 -30.94 -3.50 -4.84
CA PRO A 125 -32.34 -3.45 -4.40
C PRO A 125 -32.97 -4.85 -4.47
N GLY A 126 -33.63 -5.26 -3.38
CA GLY A 126 -34.34 -6.53 -3.36
C GLY A 126 -33.45 -7.80 -3.27
N ALA A 127 -32.14 -7.68 -3.16
CA ALA A 127 -31.23 -8.84 -3.06
C ALA A 127 -31.43 -9.69 -1.80
N GLY A 128 -32.15 -9.17 -0.79
CA GLY A 128 -32.43 -9.89 0.46
C GLY A 128 -31.21 -10.14 1.31
N ILE A 129 -30.22 -9.22 1.27
CA ILE A 129 -28.96 -9.31 2.02
C ILE A 129 -29.03 -8.32 3.18
N GLU A 130 -29.00 -8.82 4.41
CA GLU A 130 -29.04 -8.04 5.66
C GLU A 130 -27.71 -8.14 6.41
N THR A 131 -26.99 -9.23 6.26
CA THR A 131 -25.75 -9.55 6.94
C THR A 131 -24.74 -10.15 5.97
N LEU A 132 -23.47 -10.27 6.41
CA LEU A 132 -22.43 -10.94 5.61
C LEU A 132 -22.75 -12.41 5.35
N ALA A 133 -23.50 -13.09 6.23
CA ALA A 133 -23.90 -14.49 6.05
C ALA A 133 -24.88 -14.66 4.88
N ASP A 134 -25.67 -13.63 4.56
CA ASP A 134 -26.63 -13.68 3.46
C ASP A 134 -25.97 -13.57 2.08
N LEU A 135 -24.65 -13.36 2.03
CA LEU A 135 -23.88 -13.41 0.79
C LEU A 135 -23.80 -14.82 0.20
N LYS A 136 -24.15 -15.86 0.98
CA LYS A 136 -24.15 -17.25 0.48
C LYS A 136 -25.07 -17.41 -0.74
N GLY A 137 -24.49 -17.94 -1.82
CA GLY A 137 -25.18 -18.14 -3.11
C GLY A 137 -25.46 -16.87 -3.90
N LYS A 138 -24.93 -15.71 -3.48
CA LYS A 138 -25.11 -14.41 -4.13
C LYS A 138 -24.03 -14.12 -5.15
N LYS A 139 -24.37 -13.31 -6.15
CA LYS A 139 -23.42 -12.71 -7.09
C LYS A 139 -22.69 -11.55 -6.44
N VAL A 140 -21.42 -11.74 -6.12
CA VAL A 140 -20.60 -10.73 -5.43
C VAL A 140 -19.50 -10.23 -6.36
N ALA A 141 -19.57 -8.92 -6.71
CA ALA A 141 -18.55 -8.31 -7.55
C ALA A 141 -17.30 -7.93 -6.73
N PHE A 142 -16.12 -8.08 -7.34
CA PHE A 142 -14.87 -7.46 -6.88
C PHE A 142 -13.83 -7.44 -8.00
N GLY A 143 -12.85 -6.52 -7.89
CA GLY A 143 -11.69 -6.49 -8.79
C GLY A 143 -10.64 -7.47 -8.32
N GLU A 144 -10.06 -8.25 -9.24
CA GLU A 144 -8.98 -9.18 -8.93
C GLU A 144 -7.68 -8.42 -8.57
N ALA A 145 -6.90 -9.01 -7.66
CA ALA A 145 -5.65 -8.45 -7.16
C ALA A 145 -5.78 -7.05 -6.53
N THR A 146 -6.90 -6.78 -5.84
CA THR A 146 -7.18 -5.52 -5.15
C THR A 146 -7.38 -5.70 -3.65
N ALA A 147 -7.17 -4.63 -2.88
CA ALA A 147 -7.51 -4.60 -1.45
C ALA A 147 -9.01 -4.92 -1.20
N ALA A 148 -9.89 -4.54 -2.13
CA ALA A 148 -11.31 -4.86 -2.06
C ALA A 148 -11.56 -6.38 -2.12
N GLN A 149 -10.85 -7.11 -2.97
CA GLN A 149 -10.92 -8.58 -3.02
C GLN A 149 -10.53 -9.20 -1.67
N ALA A 150 -9.39 -8.79 -1.10
CA ALA A 150 -8.94 -9.28 0.19
C ALA A 150 -9.96 -8.98 1.29
N THR A 151 -10.56 -7.78 1.27
CA THR A 151 -11.60 -7.36 2.22
C THR A 151 -12.86 -8.23 2.11
N VAL A 152 -13.32 -8.52 0.89
CA VAL A 152 -14.46 -9.43 0.65
C VAL A 152 -14.14 -10.83 1.17
N ILE A 153 -12.97 -11.39 0.85
CA ILE A 153 -12.58 -12.75 1.30
C ILE A 153 -12.53 -12.81 2.83
N ARG A 154 -11.90 -11.83 3.50
CA ARG A 154 -11.87 -11.78 4.99
C ARG A 154 -13.29 -11.64 5.57
N SER A 155 -14.14 -10.83 4.95
CA SER A 155 -15.54 -10.66 5.40
C SER A 155 -16.34 -11.97 5.27
N LEU A 156 -16.18 -12.72 4.19
CA LEU A 156 -16.77 -14.05 4.02
C LEU A 156 -16.26 -15.02 5.09
N GLN A 157 -14.94 -15.09 5.31
CA GLN A 157 -14.34 -15.97 6.31
C GLN A 157 -14.84 -15.68 7.73
N SER A 158 -15.12 -14.42 8.07
CA SER A 158 -15.63 -14.05 9.39
C SER A 158 -16.99 -14.66 9.74
N VAL A 159 -17.74 -15.07 8.72
CA VAL A 159 -19.06 -15.72 8.85
C VAL A 159 -19.03 -17.18 8.37
N GLY A 160 -17.83 -17.77 8.23
CA GLY A 160 -17.65 -19.16 7.85
C GLY A 160 -17.90 -19.46 6.36
N LEU A 161 -17.91 -18.45 5.51
CA LEU A 161 -18.04 -18.58 4.07
C LEU A 161 -16.69 -18.48 3.37
N THR A 162 -16.64 -18.98 2.14
CA THR A 162 -15.49 -18.90 1.23
C THR A 162 -15.94 -18.38 -0.13
N LEU A 163 -15.02 -18.18 -1.06
CA LEU A 163 -15.36 -17.83 -2.45
C LEU A 163 -16.19 -18.90 -3.16
N ALA A 164 -16.11 -20.18 -2.72
CA ALA A 164 -16.92 -21.26 -3.27
C ALA A 164 -18.39 -21.20 -2.82
N ASP A 165 -18.71 -20.42 -1.78
CA ASP A 165 -20.06 -20.24 -1.26
C ASP A 165 -20.81 -19.09 -1.92
N ILE A 166 -20.17 -18.33 -2.82
CA ILE A 166 -20.73 -17.20 -3.57
C ILE A 166 -20.56 -17.44 -5.07
N GLU A 167 -21.16 -16.60 -5.91
CA GLU A 167 -20.88 -16.49 -7.34
C GLU A 167 -19.97 -15.23 -7.54
N PRO A 168 -18.64 -15.38 -7.63
CA PRO A 168 -17.75 -14.24 -7.78
C PRO A 168 -17.82 -13.66 -9.19
N ILE A 169 -18.06 -12.35 -9.29
CA ILE A 169 -18.12 -11.62 -10.56
C ILE A 169 -16.93 -10.66 -10.61
N ILE A 170 -15.98 -10.96 -11.49
CA ILE A 170 -14.78 -10.14 -11.64
C ILE A 170 -15.06 -8.96 -12.56
N MET A 171 -14.98 -7.74 -12.01
CA MET A 171 -15.15 -6.51 -12.78
C MET A 171 -14.41 -5.33 -12.14
N ALA A 172 -14.18 -4.27 -12.93
CA ALA A 172 -13.55 -3.06 -12.43
C ALA A 172 -14.48 -2.29 -11.47
N PRO A 173 -13.96 -1.62 -10.43
CA PRO A 173 -14.76 -0.89 -9.45
C PRO A 173 -15.68 0.18 -10.03
N SER A 174 -15.32 0.77 -11.17
CA SER A 174 -16.15 1.75 -11.89
C SER A 174 -17.51 1.22 -12.32
N TYR A 175 -17.68 -0.09 -12.45
CA TYR A 175 -18.94 -0.72 -12.86
C TYR A 175 -19.83 -1.18 -11.71
N TYR A 176 -19.35 -1.18 -10.46
CA TYR A 176 -20.09 -1.76 -9.33
C TYR A 176 -21.47 -1.13 -9.13
N VAL A 177 -21.54 0.20 -9.15
CA VAL A 177 -22.80 0.91 -8.91
C VAL A 177 -23.85 0.60 -9.99
N ASP A 178 -23.46 0.54 -11.25
CA ASP A 178 -24.36 0.24 -12.34
C ASP A 178 -24.81 -1.23 -12.32
N ALA A 179 -23.88 -2.15 -12.02
CA ALA A 179 -24.18 -3.57 -11.86
C ALA A 179 -25.12 -3.86 -10.67
N LEU A 180 -24.97 -3.14 -9.54
CA LEU A 180 -25.90 -3.21 -8.41
C LEU A 180 -27.30 -2.68 -8.79
N ARG A 181 -27.36 -1.54 -9.50
CA ARG A 181 -28.65 -0.95 -9.94
C ARG A 181 -29.40 -1.84 -10.92
N SER A 182 -28.68 -2.46 -11.82
CA SER A 182 -29.28 -3.36 -12.82
C SER A 182 -29.63 -4.75 -12.27
N GLY A 183 -29.15 -5.10 -11.08
CA GLY A 183 -29.27 -6.45 -10.52
C GLY A 183 -28.36 -7.48 -11.22
N GLU A 184 -27.36 -7.04 -11.98
CA GLU A 184 -26.35 -7.93 -12.55
C GLU A 184 -25.52 -8.60 -11.45
N VAL A 185 -25.28 -7.88 -10.35
CA VAL A 185 -24.70 -8.40 -9.13
C VAL A 185 -25.58 -8.10 -7.92
N ASP A 186 -25.55 -8.98 -6.91
CA ASP A 186 -26.31 -8.82 -5.67
C ASP A 186 -25.58 -7.94 -4.65
N ALA A 187 -24.23 -7.95 -4.67
CA ALA A 187 -23.40 -7.20 -3.74
C ALA A 187 -22.07 -6.78 -4.38
N ALA A 188 -21.51 -5.66 -3.91
CA ALA A 188 -20.19 -5.19 -4.31
C ALA A 188 -19.53 -4.35 -3.20
N PRO A 189 -18.18 -4.37 -3.05
CA PRO A 189 -17.48 -3.50 -2.11
C PRO A 189 -17.46 -2.06 -2.65
N LEU A 190 -18.04 -1.14 -1.91
CA LEU A 190 -18.12 0.27 -2.29
C LEU A 190 -17.23 1.12 -1.37
N LYS A 191 -16.34 1.89 -1.99
CA LYS A 191 -15.56 2.93 -1.32
C LYS A 191 -16.34 4.25 -1.36
N GLN A 192 -16.11 5.12 -0.38
CA GLN A 192 -16.68 6.46 -0.42
C GLN A 192 -16.00 7.31 -1.53
N PRO A 193 -16.74 8.22 -2.20
CA PRO A 193 -18.15 8.58 -1.99
C PRO A 193 -19.15 7.71 -2.77
N ALA A 194 -18.68 6.73 -3.56
CA ALA A 194 -19.56 5.91 -4.41
C ALA A 194 -20.64 5.18 -3.58
N GLY A 195 -20.27 4.68 -2.39
CA GLY A 195 -21.20 4.03 -1.49
C GLY A 195 -22.30 4.95 -1.00
N ALA A 196 -21.97 6.15 -0.52
CA ALA A 196 -22.95 7.14 -0.06
C ALA A 196 -23.88 7.59 -1.19
N ARG A 197 -23.31 7.88 -2.36
CA ARG A 197 -24.09 8.28 -3.56
C ARG A 197 -25.02 7.19 -4.03
N TYR A 198 -24.55 5.96 -4.04
CA TYR A 198 -25.39 4.82 -4.39
C TYR A 198 -26.59 4.69 -3.45
N LEU A 199 -26.33 4.71 -2.14
CA LEU A 199 -27.37 4.58 -1.13
C LEU A 199 -28.36 5.74 -1.15
N SER A 200 -27.91 6.99 -1.35
CA SER A 200 -28.80 8.14 -1.46
C SER A 200 -29.84 8.01 -2.58
N GLN A 201 -29.56 7.21 -3.60
CA GLN A 201 -30.41 7.01 -4.76
C GLN A 201 -31.21 5.70 -4.72
N ALA A 202 -30.66 4.64 -4.11
CA ALA A 202 -31.19 3.28 -4.21
C ALA A 202 -31.73 2.72 -2.87
N ALA A 203 -31.53 3.42 -1.74
CA ALA A 203 -32.00 2.94 -0.43
C ALA A 203 -33.53 2.85 -0.35
N ALA A 204 -34.25 3.77 -1.00
CA ALA A 204 -35.72 3.73 -1.06
C ALA A 204 -36.24 2.47 -1.81
N ASP A 205 -35.44 1.90 -2.71
CA ASP A 205 -35.75 0.68 -3.46
C ASP A 205 -35.23 -0.58 -2.73
N GLY A 206 -34.69 -0.41 -1.52
CA GLY A 206 -34.25 -1.52 -0.66
C GLY A 206 -32.76 -1.87 -0.75
N ALA A 207 -31.95 -1.04 -1.42
CA ALA A 207 -30.48 -1.18 -1.37
C ALA A 207 -29.97 -0.88 0.04
N LYS A 208 -28.94 -1.60 0.46
CA LYS A 208 -28.31 -1.46 1.78
C LYS A 208 -26.79 -1.34 1.70
N SER A 209 -26.20 -0.90 2.78
CA SER A 209 -24.76 -0.99 3.02
C SER A 209 -24.53 -1.84 4.26
N ILE A 210 -23.75 -2.90 4.07
CA ILE A 210 -23.37 -3.82 5.15
C ILE A 210 -21.92 -3.53 5.52
N PRO A 211 -21.61 -3.29 6.81
CA PRO A 211 -20.24 -3.11 7.24
C PRO A 211 -19.40 -4.35 6.94
N ASN A 212 -18.14 -4.16 6.58
CA ASN A 212 -17.17 -5.25 6.54
C ASN A 212 -16.99 -5.84 7.94
N ALA A 213 -16.50 -7.07 8.00
CA ALA A 213 -16.07 -7.63 9.27
C ALA A 213 -14.96 -6.76 9.91
N PRO A 214 -14.91 -6.64 11.24
CA PRO A 214 -13.81 -5.96 11.92
C PRO A 214 -12.46 -6.53 11.48
N GLY A 215 -11.52 -5.65 11.09
CA GLY A 215 -10.20 -6.04 10.61
C GLY A 215 -10.16 -6.62 9.17
N ALA A 216 -11.28 -6.71 8.47
CA ALA A 216 -11.30 -7.18 7.09
C ALA A 216 -10.60 -6.20 6.13
N TYR A 217 -10.75 -4.90 6.37
CA TYR A 217 -9.98 -3.86 5.70
C TYR A 217 -8.77 -3.50 6.54
N THR A 218 -7.56 -3.64 5.98
CA THR A 218 -6.30 -3.41 6.71
C THR A 218 -5.98 -1.93 6.90
N GLY A 219 -6.57 -1.06 6.08
CA GLY A 219 -6.26 0.36 6.01
C GLY A 219 -4.86 0.67 5.46
N LEU A 220 -4.09 -0.35 5.08
CA LEU A 220 -2.72 -0.17 4.60
C LEU A 220 -2.68 0.43 3.20
N THR A 221 -1.84 1.44 3.08
CA THR A 221 -1.44 2.06 1.82
C THR A 221 0.07 2.11 1.77
N PHE A 222 0.64 1.69 0.65
CA PHE A 222 2.08 1.61 0.43
C PHE A 222 2.52 2.55 -0.69
N LEU A 223 3.72 3.11 -0.55
CA LEU A 223 4.50 3.56 -1.70
C LEU A 223 5.47 2.44 -2.07
N TYR A 224 5.48 2.03 -3.33
CA TYR A 224 6.52 1.17 -3.87
C TYR A 224 7.35 1.90 -4.94
N ALA A 225 8.62 1.53 -5.06
CA ALA A 225 9.53 2.11 -6.04
C ALA A 225 10.20 1.02 -6.86
N SER A 226 10.60 1.34 -8.10
CA SER A 226 11.34 0.40 -8.92
C SER A 226 12.71 0.09 -8.33
N LYS A 227 13.13 -1.18 -8.39
CA LYS A 227 14.48 -1.59 -7.94
C LYS A 227 15.59 -0.85 -8.69
N SER A 228 15.35 -0.47 -9.95
CA SER A 228 16.31 0.31 -10.74
C SER A 228 16.47 1.73 -10.19
N ALA A 229 15.37 2.41 -9.81
CA ALA A 229 15.42 3.72 -9.17
C ALA A 229 16.09 3.63 -7.77
N LEU A 230 15.83 2.57 -7.02
CA LEU A 230 16.43 2.34 -5.70
C LEU A 230 17.92 1.99 -5.75
N ALA A 231 18.40 1.51 -6.90
CA ALA A 231 19.83 1.24 -7.14
C ALA A 231 20.59 2.50 -7.62
N ASP A 232 19.91 3.51 -8.13
CA ASP A 232 20.52 4.81 -8.48
C ASP A 232 20.60 5.68 -7.22
N PRO A 233 21.78 6.12 -6.77
CA PRO A 233 21.93 6.88 -5.54
C PRO A 233 21.16 8.21 -5.53
N ALA A 234 21.07 8.91 -6.67
CA ALA A 234 20.35 10.18 -6.78
C ALA A 234 18.83 9.98 -6.68
N LEU A 235 18.30 8.95 -7.36
CA LEU A 235 16.89 8.61 -7.28
C LEU A 235 16.53 8.02 -5.91
N ALA A 236 17.38 7.19 -5.31
CA ALA A 236 17.15 6.67 -3.96
C ALA A 236 17.07 7.81 -2.91
N ALA A 237 17.96 8.81 -3.01
CA ALA A 237 17.89 10.02 -2.18
C ALA A 237 16.60 10.80 -2.41
N ALA A 238 16.21 11.01 -3.68
CA ALA A 238 14.99 11.70 -4.04
C ALA A 238 13.71 10.94 -3.55
N ILE A 239 13.71 9.62 -3.62
CA ILE A 239 12.63 8.78 -3.09
C ILE A 239 12.54 8.92 -1.56
N ARG A 240 13.70 8.92 -0.86
CA ARG A 240 13.75 9.15 0.59
C ARG A 240 13.14 10.51 0.96
N ASP A 241 13.57 11.56 0.28
CA ASP A 241 13.08 12.92 0.49
C ASP A 241 11.55 12.97 0.26
N TYR A 242 11.07 12.42 -0.86
CA TYR A 242 9.65 12.33 -1.19
C TYR A 242 8.84 11.58 -0.12
N VAL A 243 9.31 10.45 0.40
CA VAL A 243 8.65 9.67 1.45
C VAL A 243 8.45 10.50 2.71
N ILE A 244 9.47 11.25 3.15
CA ILE A 244 9.38 12.09 4.35
C ILE A 244 8.35 13.21 4.16
N HIS A 245 8.37 13.86 2.99
CA HIS A 245 7.40 14.91 2.64
C HIS A 245 5.97 14.34 2.48
N TRP A 246 5.83 13.13 1.96
CA TRP A 246 4.55 12.44 1.91
C TRP A 246 3.98 12.16 3.31
N TYR A 247 4.79 11.70 4.26
CA TYR A 247 4.37 11.52 5.65
C TYR A 247 3.92 12.85 6.29
N ARG A 248 4.63 13.94 6.03
CA ARG A 248 4.25 15.29 6.50
C ARG A 248 2.94 15.76 5.91
N ALA A 249 2.76 15.54 4.62
CA ALA A 249 1.56 15.91 3.91
C ALA A 249 0.34 15.10 4.42
N GLU A 250 0.50 13.81 4.69
CA GLU A 250 -0.56 12.98 5.26
C GLU A 250 -0.89 13.36 6.71
N GLN A 251 0.12 13.75 7.51
CA GLN A 251 -0.13 14.30 8.84
C GLN A 251 -0.86 15.65 8.76
N TRP A 252 -0.45 16.53 7.86
CA TRP A 252 -1.16 17.79 7.60
C TRP A 252 -2.62 17.52 7.22
N ARG A 253 -2.92 16.52 6.39
CA ARG A 253 -4.28 16.15 6.02
C ARG A 253 -5.12 15.73 7.23
N ASN A 254 -4.54 14.97 8.17
CA ASN A 254 -5.22 14.62 9.41
C ASN A 254 -5.63 15.86 10.20
N ASP A 255 -4.73 16.85 10.29
CA ASP A 255 -4.92 18.05 11.10
C ASP A 255 -5.77 19.12 10.39
N ASN A 256 -5.95 19.02 9.06
CA ASN A 256 -6.60 20.03 8.23
C ASN A 256 -7.72 19.45 7.36
N GLN A 257 -8.53 18.54 7.92
CA GLN A 257 -9.59 17.84 7.17
C GLN A 257 -10.60 18.78 6.50
N GLU A 258 -10.99 19.88 7.14
CA GLU A 258 -11.92 20.85 6.56
C GLU A 258 -11.33 21.54 5.31
N VAL A 259 -10.03 21.84 5.30
CA VAL A 259 -9.34 22.38 4.11
C VAL A 259 -9.28 21.32 3.02
N TRP A 260 -8.96 20.07 3.35
CA TRP A 260 -8.96 18.96 2.41
C TRP A 260 -10.35 18.73 1.79
N ILE A 261 -11.41 18.78 2.59
CA ILE A 261 -12.80 18.69 2.15
C ILE A 261 -13.09 19.81 1.15
N SER A 262 -12.84 21.07 1.51
CA SER A 262 -13.23 22.20 0.69
C SER A 262 -12.42 22.32 -0.60
N GLU A 263 -11.09 22.16 -0.53
CA GLU A 263 -10.21 22.46 -1.66
C GLU A 263 -10.05 21.27 -2.62
N TYR A 264 -9.86 20.05 -2.08
CA TYR A 264 -9.69 18.87 -2.93
C TYR A 264 -11.02 18.19 -3.26
N LEU A 265 -11.82 17.83 -2.24
CA LEU A 265 -13.00 16.99 -2.48
C LEU A 265 -14.15 17.78 -3.10
N VAL A 266 -14.47 18.96 -2.56
CA VAL A 266 -15.58 19.77 -3.09
C VAL A 266 -15.15 20.51 -4.37
N LYS A 267 -14.10 21.33 -4.32
CA LYS A 267 -13.67 22.11 -5.48
C LYS A 267 -12.95 21.27 -6.54
N GLY A 268 -12.03 20.41 -6.14
CA GLY A 268 -11.21 19.61 -7.05
C GLY A 268 -11.95 18.43 -7.66
N GLN A 269 -12.75 17.68 -6.85
CA GLN A 269 -13.48 16.49 -7.29
C GLN A 269 -14.97 16.74 -7.54
N ASN A 270 -15.44 17.98 -7.37
CA ASN A 270 -16.83 18.36 -7.56
C ASN A 270 -17.82 17.51 -6.75
N LEU A 271 -17.45 17.17 -5.50
CA LEU A 271 -18.31 16.46 -4.57
C LEU A 271 -19.24 17.44 -3.85
N SER A 272 -20.42 16.95 -3.41
CA SER A 272 -21.19 17.67 -2.40
C SER A 272 -20.42 17.67 -1.06
N GLU A 273 -20.68 18.65 -0.19
CA GLU A 273 -20.08 18.66 1.16
C GLU A 273 -20.40 17.37 1.95
N ALA A 274 -21.60 16.84 1.79
CA ALA A 274 -22.01 15.60 2.45
C ALA A 274 -21.19 14.40 1.95
N ASP A 275 -21.01 14.27 0.63
CA ASP A 275 -20.16 13.23 0.05
C ASP A 275 -18.71 13.38 0.49
N ALA A 276 -18.19 14.60 0.48
CA ALA A 276 -16.82 14.90 0.87
C ALA A 276 -16.54 14.53 2.34
N LYS A 277 -17.48 14.84 3.24
CA LYS A 277 -17.41 14.41 4.65
C LYS A 277 -17.42 12.89 4.77
N SER A 278 -18.30 12.21 4.03
CA SER A 278 -18.34 10.74 4.05
C SER A 278 -17.04 10.09 3.54
N VAL A 279 -16.33 10.74 2.61
CA VAL A 279 -14.99 10.28 2.17
C VAL A 279 -13.99 10.33 3.33
N VAL A 280 -13.94 11.47 4.02
CA VAL A 280 -12.98 11.65 5.14
C VAL A 280 -13.31 10.71 6.30
N GLU A 281 -14.61 10.53 6.63
CA GLU A 281 -15.05 9.55 7.64
C GLU A 281 -14.71 8.11 7.21
N GLY A 282 -14.88 7.78 5.93
CA GLY A 282 -14.54 6.47 5.39
C GLY A 282 -13.05 6.17 5.38
N ASP A 283 -12.22 7.16 5.10
CA ASP A 283 -10.76 7.04 5.12
C ASP A 283 -10.20 6.98 6.55
N GLY A 284 -10.76 7.76 7.48
CA GLY A 284 -10.20 7.96 8.82
C GLY A 284 -8.88 8.71 8.80
N GLN A 285 -8.14 8.62 9.90
CA GLN A 285 -6.83 9.25 10.04
C GLN A 285 -5.70 8.32 9.61
N ALA A 286 -4.66 8.89 9.03
CA ALA A 286 -3.45 8.18 8.65
C ALA A 286 -2.44 8.15 9.81
N SER A 287 -1.81 7.01 10.01
CA SER A 287 -0.65 6.84 10.89
C SER A 287 0.51 6.21 10.11
N VAL A 288 1.73 6.41 10.58
CA VAL A 288 2.96 5.83 9.99
C VAL A 288 3.39 4.64 10.86
N PRO A 289 3.13 3.39 10.46
CA PRO A 289 3.43 2.23 11.27
C PRO A 289 4.92 1.86 11.30
N GLY A 290 5.75 2.39 10.37
CA GLY A 290 7.08 1.86 10.08
C GLY A 290 7.02 0.44 9.51
N PHE A 291 8.18 -0.18 9.19
CA PHE A 291 8.22 -1.59 8.76
C PHE A 291 8.38 -2.51 9.96
N THR A 292 7.42 -2.41 10.88
CA THR A 292 7.40 -3.20 12.11
C THR A 292 7.05 -4.67 11.83
N LYS A 293 7.36 -5.54 12.81
CA LYS A 293 6.95 -6.94 12.76
C LYS A 293 5.45 -7.09 12.53
N GLU A 294 4.63 -6.27 13.20
CA GLU A 294 3.17 -6.29 13.05
C GLU A 294 2.73 -5.96 11.62
N LEU A 295 3.36 -4.95 10.97
CA LEU A 295 3.06 -4.61 9.58
C LEU A 295 3.40 -5.77 8.65
N ILE A 296 4.58 -6.39 8.80
CA ILE A 296 5.02 -7.51 7.99
C ILE A 296 4.10 -8.73 8.19
N GLU A 297 3.72 -9.03 9.44
CA GLU A 297 2.78 -10.12 9.74
C GLU A 297 1.39 -9.85 9.14
N THR A 298 0.91 -8.60 9.17
CA THR A 298 -0.35 -8.20 8.51
C THR A 298 -0.28 -8.43 7.00
N GLN A 299 0.83 -8.06 6.38
CA GLN A 299 1.06 -8.25 4.94
C GLN A 299 1.18 -9.75 4.59
N GLN A 300 1.88 -10.54 5.42
CA GLN A 300 1.96 -11.99 5.25
C GLN A 300 0.58 -12.65 5.35
N ALA A 301 -0.23 -12.23 6.32
CA ALA A 301 -1.60 -12.73 6.45
C ALA A 301 -2.47 -12.41 5.21
N THR A 302 -2.18 -11.28 4.50
CA THR A 302 -2.85 -10.98 3.22
C THR A 302 -2.38 -11.91 2.11
N ILE A 303 -1.09 -12.25 2.05
CA ILE A 303 -0.54 -13.25 1.12
C ILE A 303 -1.22 -14.60 1.37
N ASP A 304 -1.18 -15.07 2.62
CA ASP A 304 -1.72 -16.38 3.01
C ASP A 304 -3.23 -16.48 2.71
N LEU A 305 -3.98 -15.40 2.97
CA LEU A 305 -5.40 -15.30 2.64
C LEU A 305 -5.66 -15.54 1.16
N LEU A 306 -4.91 -14.85 0.29
CA LEU A 306 -5.09 -14.93 -1.16
C LEU A 306 -4.62 -16.28 -1.70
N GLN A 307 -3.52 -16.83 -1.19
CA GLN A 307 -3.04 -18.17 -1.56
C GLN A 307 -4.04 -19.27 -1.15
N ASN A 308 -4.61 -19.18 0.04
CA ASN A 308 -5.66 -20.10 0.51
C ASN A 308 -6.95 -19.97 -0.33
N ALA A 309 -7.25 -18.77 -0.83
CA ALA A 309 -8.37 -18.53 -1.73
C ALA A 309 -8.09 -18.97 -3.18
N GLY A 310 -6.88 -19.42 -3.47
CA GLY A 310 -6.52 -19.96 -4.75
C GLY A 310 -5.73 -19.07 -5.69
N TYR A 311 -5.34 -17.88 -5.26
CA TYR A 311 -4.50 -16.95 -6.02
C TYR A 311 -3.03 -17.18 -5.71
N PHE A 312 -2.14 -16.87 -6.66
CA PHE A 312 -0.68 -16.89 -6.47
C PHE A 312 -0.09 -18.20 -5.95
N LYS A 313 -0.68 -19.36 -6.33
CA LYS A 313 -0.38 -20.69 -5.74
C LYS A 313 1.01 -21.23 -6.09
N ASP A 314 1.58 -20.82 -7.23
CA ASP A 314 2.75 -21.46 -7.81
C ASP A 314 4.08 -20.89 -7.31
N LYS A 315 4.03 -19.92 -6.41
CA LYS A 315 5.20 -19.29 -5.79
C LYS A 315 5.07 -19.21 -4.27
N GLU A 316 6.14 -19.50 -3.56
CA GLU A 316 6.27 -19.10 -2.16
C GLU A 316 6.51 -17.59 -2.11
N LEU A 317 5.58 -16.85 -1.49
CA LEU A 317 5.66 -15.39 -1.34
C LEU A 317 5.89 -15.05 0.14
N LYS A 318 6.87 -14.19 0.39
CA LYS A 318 7.20 -13.71 1.73
C LYS A 318 7.00 -12.20 1.78
N ALA A 319 6.26 -11.74 2.77
CA ALA A 319 6.02 -10.31 2.93
C ALA A 319 7.33 -9.51 3.08
N GLU A 320 8.31 -10.03 3.81
CA GLU A 320 9.60 -9.37 3.98
C GLU A 320 10.28 -9.00 2.65
N ASP A 321 10.16 -9.86 1.64
CA ASP A 321 10.80 -9.66 0.33
C ASP A 321 10.16 -8.49 -0.47
N GLN A 322 9.03 -7.97 -0.01
CA GLN A 322 8.32 -6.84 -0.63
C GLN A 322 8.85 -5.47 -0.18
N PHE A 323 9.71 -5.40 0.83
CA PHE A 323 10.11 -4.16 1.49
C PHE A 323 11.60 -3.84 1.30
N ASP A 324 11.90 -2.58 1.08
CA ASP A 324 13.26 -2.06 1.20
C ASP A 324 13.49 -1.57 2.64
N PHE A 325 14.08 -2.40 3.47
CA PHE A 325 14.29 -2.10 4.90
C PHE A 325 15.22 -0.92 5.15
N ARG A 326 15.92 -0.39 4.14
CA ARG A 326 16.66 0.88 4.28
C ARG A 326 15.74 2.06 4.63
N PHE A 327 14.43 1.94 4.32
CA PHE A 327 13.39 2.93 4.58
C PHE A 327 12.60 2.67 5.87
N ALA A 328 12.86 1.58 6.59
CA ALA A 328 12.03 1.08 7.69
C ALA A 328 11.75 2.09 8.81
N GLU A 329 12.75 2.91 9.14
CA GLU A 329 12.70 3.83 10.26
C GLU A 329 12.36 5.29 9.87
N LEU A 330 12.06 5.55 8.58
CA LEU A 330 11.74 6.91 8.14
C LEU A 330 10.45 7.45 8.78
N LYS A 331 10.52 8.72 9.19
CA LYS A 331 9.42 9.45 9.86
C LYS A 331 9.26 10.85 9.28
N ALA A 332 8.08 11.43 9.47
CA ALA A 332 7.83 12.84 9.11
C ALA A 332 8.79 13.84 9.77
N ALA A 333 9.30 13.51 10.97
CA ALA A 333 10.25 14.35 11.69
C ALA A 333 11.70 14.26 11.19
N ASP A 334 12.01 13.30 10.29
CA ASP A 334 13.37 13.11 9.81
C ASP A 334 13.87 14.32 9.03
N PRO A 335 15.19 14.59 9.06
CA PRO A 335 15.75 15.70 8.32
C PRO A 335 15.64 15.45 6.80
N VAL A 336 15.26 16.48 6.09
CA VAL A 336 15.28 16.57 4.63
C VAL A 336 16.38 17.53 4.20
N GLN A 337 16.78 17.46 2.94
CA GLN A 337 17.69 18.43 2.38
C GLN A 337 17.05 19.83 2.46
N LYS A 338 17.76 20.77 3.09
CA LYS A 338 17.30 22.17 3.09
C LYS A 338 17.47 22.73 1.68
N ASP A 339 16.43 23.43 1.22
CA ASP A 339 16.54 24.26 0.02
C ASP A 339 17.76 25.16 0.18
N GLN A 340 18.76 24.97 -0.68
CA GLN A 340 19.89 25.90 -0.77
C GLN A 340 19.36 27.08 -1.57
N GLY A 341 18.68 27.99 -0.84
CA GLY A 341 18.11 29.21 -1.40
C GLY A 341 19.10 29.88 -2.36
N GLN A 342 18.60 30.11 -3.56
CA GLN A 342 19.24 30.88 -4.60
C GLN A 342 19.46 32.32 -4.14
#